data_8bf1506e46df13100335902746ba49b6
#
_entry.id   8bf1506e46df13100335902746ba49b6
#
_cell.length_a   1.000
_cell.length_b   1.000
_cell.length_c   1.000
_cell.angle_alpha   90.00
_cell.angle_beta   90.00
_cell.angle_gamma   90.00
#
_symmetry.space_group_name_H-M   'P 1'
#
loop_
_entity.id
_entity.type
_entity.pdbx_description
1 polymer ?
#
loop_
_entity_poly.entity_id
_entity_poly.type
_entity_poly.pdbx_seq_one_letter_code
_entity_poly.pdbx_strand_id
1 'polypeptide(L)'
;MMSRHFSLLLLCFLILGQVFAKKILIPMDESQANHLKAYGLAYWTLERDVEVQWLLNFRGGSFLIDHYPEVEKELVIRGISFENIPDSKAAGMLLEISNPEVNMDAVKLEKAPKIAVYSPKSAQPWDDAVTLVLTYAEIPYEVIYDDEIIDGN
;
A
#
# COMPACT_ATOMS: atom_id res chain seq x y z
N MET A 1 -36.03 -37.50 -20.92
CA MET A 1 -35.13 -37.81 -19.80
C MET A 1 -33.83 -36.99 -19.80
N MET A 2 -33.50 -36.28 -20.88
CA MET A 2 -32.29 -35.44 -21.04
C MET A 2 -32.36 -34.04 -20.32
N SER A 3 -33.55 -33.53 -20.03
CA SER A 3 -33.73 -32.16 -19.50
C SER A 3 -33.31 -32.01 -17.99
N ARG A 4 -33.47 -33.05 -17.18
CA ARG A 4 -33.16 -33.00 -15.74
C ARG A 4 -31.64 -32.95 -15.43
N HIS A 5 -30.85 -33.60 -16.26
CA HIS A 5 -29.38 -33.59 -16.08
C HIS A 5 -28.72 -32.28 -16.56
N PHE A 6 -29.34 -31.66 -17.59
CA PHE A 6 -28.90 -30.36 -18.10
C PHE A 6 -29.14 -29.23 -17.10
N SER A 7 -30.30 -29.23 -16.39
CA SER A 7 -30.58 -28.28 -15.31
C SER A 7 -29.65 -28.44 -14.12
N LEU A 8 -29.29 -29.69 -13.77
CA LEU A 8 -28.35 -29.95 -12.66
C LEU A 8 -26.93 -29.48 -12.98
N LEU A 9 -26.49 -29.65 -14.24
CA LEU A 9 -25.17 -29.20 -14.70
C LEU A 9 -25.09 -27.66 -14.73
N LEU A 10 -26.16 -26.99 -15.16
CA LEU A 10 -26.25 -25.52 -15.15
C LEU A 10 -26.25 -24.95 -13.71
N LEU A 11 -26.88 -25.63 -12.75
CA LEU A 11 -26.90 -25.24 -11.35
C LEU A 11 -25.51 -25.39 -10.71
N CYS A 12 -24.76 -26.45 -11.03
CA CYS A 12 -23.38 -26.62 -10.59
C CYS A 12 -22.44 -25.55 -11.14
N PHE A 13 -22.66 -25.06 -12.35
CA PHE A 13 -21.83 -24.02 -12.96
C PHE A 13 -22.04 -22.63 -12.30
N LEU A 14 -23.24 -22.39 -11.75
CA LEU A 14 -23.57 -21.15 -11.03
C LEU A 14 -22.93 -21.06 -9.62
N ILE A 15 -22.51 -22.19 -9.03
CA ILE A 15 -21.93 -22.24 -7.70
C ILE A 15 -20.39 -22.04 -7.72
N LEU A 16 -19.75 -22.21 -8.87
CA LEU A 16 -18.28 -22.15 -9.02
C LEU A 16 -17.69 -20.74 -9.18
N GLY A 17 -18.48 -19.67 -9.08
CA GLY A 17 -18.08 -18.33 -9.45
C GLY A 17 -17.98 -17.27 -8.37
N GLN A 18 -18.02 -17.63 -7.09
CA GLN A 18 -17.81 -16.63 -6.01
C GLN A 18 -16.33 -16.53 -5.66
N VAL A 19 -15.52 -16.00 -6.59
CA VAL A 19 -14.21 -15.47 -6.22
C VAL A 19 -14.48 -14.19 -5.43
N PHE A 20 -14.50 -14.27 -4.12
CA PHE A 20 -14.51 -13.09 -3.28
C PHE A 20 -13.16 -12.38 -3.48
N ALA A 21 -13.15 -11.33 -4.27
CA ALA A 21 -12.02 -10.46 -4.35
C ALA A 21 -11.75 -9.92 -2.93
N LYS A 22 -10.49 -9.82 -2.59
CA LYS A 22 -10.04 -9.38 -1.27
C LYS A 22 -9.13 -8.18 -1.45
N LYS A 23 -9.08 -7.36 -0.42
CA LYS A 23 -8.11 -6.28 -0.30
C LYS A 23 -7.30 -6.44 0.97
N ILE A 24 -6.12 -5.88 0.96
CA ILE A 24 -5.24 -5.75 2.11
C ILE A 24 -5.39 -4.33 2.65
N LEU A 25 -5.81 -4.19 3.90
CA LEU A 25 -5.81 -2.94 4.64
C LEU A 25 -4.60 -2.93 5.56
N ILE A 26 -3.76 -1.92 5.44
CA ILE A 26 -2.61 -1.67 6.31
C ILE A 26 -2.98 -0.48 7.20
N PRO A 27 -3.38 -0.70 8.46
CA PRO A 27 -3.71 0.40 9.36
C PRO A 27 -2.46 1.20 9.71
N MET A 28 -2.64 2.50 9.97
CA MET A 28 -1.57 3.39 10.42
C MET A 28 -1.89 4.03 11.77
N ASP A 29 -2.88 3.48 12.48
CA ASP A 29 -3.20 3.80 13.87
C ASP A 29 -2.28 3.05 14.85
N GLU A 30 -2.59 3.10 16.15
CA GLU A 30 -1.81 2.45 17.21
C GLU A 30 -1.73 0.90 17.09
N SER A 31 -2.56 0.29 16.23
CA SER A 31 -2.50 -1.14 15.95
C SER A 31 -1.35 -1.54 15.03
N GLN A 32 -0.67 -0.55 14.39
CA GLN A 32 0.45 -0.81 13.51
C GLN A 32 1.71 -1.13 14.29
N ALA A 33 2.27 -2.32 14.06
CA ALA A 33 3.52 -2.74 14.69
C ALA A 33 4.73 -1.94 14.18
N ASN A 34 4.74 -1.54 12.90
CA ASN A 34 5.86 -0.84 12.28
C ASN A 34 5.43 0.13 11.18
N HIS A 35 5.18 1.38 11.55
CA HIS A 35 4.74 2.43 10.65
C HIS A 35 5.74 2.70 9.52
N LEU A 36 7.04 2.80 9.82
CA LEU A 36 8.04 3.11 8.81
C LEU A 36 8.14 2.00 7.75
N LYS A 37 8.11 0.74 8.16
CA LYS A 37 8.07 -0.40 7.23
C LYS A 37 6.77 -0.43 6.39
N ALA A 38 5.65 0.02 6.95
CA ALA A 38 4.39 0.13 6.22
C ALA A 38 4.48 1.14 5.06
N TYR A 39 5.12 2.31 5.27
CA TYR A 39 5.43 3.24 4.18
C TYR A 39 6.38 2.61 3.15
N GLY A 40 7.41 1.91 3.60
CA GLY A 40 8.33 1.19 2.73
C GLY A 40 7.65 0.12 1.90
N LEU A 41 6.67 -0.59 2.46
CA LEU A 41 5.89 -1.55 1.69
C LEU A 41 5.00 -0.88 0.65
N ALA A 42 4.34 0.22 0.98
CA ALA A 42 3.55 0.98 0.01
C ALA A 42 4.43 1.42 -1.17
N TYR A 43 5.63 1.94 -0.91
CA TYR A 43 6.62 2.28 -1.92
C TYR A 43 7.02 1.06 -2.76
N TRP A 44 7.40 -0.04 -2.13
CA TRP A 44 7.78 -1.30 -2.77
C TRP A 44 6.67 -1.87 -3.68
N THR A 45 5.42 -1.69 -3.29
CA THR A 45 4.24 -2.10 -4.08
C THR A 45 4.11 -1.24 -5.34
N LEU A 46 4.30 0.09 -5.22
CA LEU A 46 4.27 1.02 -6.35
C LEU A 46 5.42 0.79 -7.36
N GLU A 47 6.61 0.36 -6.91
CA GLU A 47 7.72 -0.03 -7.79
C GLU A 47 7.39 -1.23 -8.70
N ARG A 48 6.34 -1.98 -8.36
CA ARG A 48 5.85 -3.15 -9.13
C ARG A 48 4.60 -2.86 -9.94
N ASP A 49 4.34 -1.57 -10.17
CA ASP A 49 3.16 -1.09 -10.90
C ASP A 49 1.82 -1.57 -10.28
N VAL A 50 1.82 -1.86 -8.98
CA VAL A 50 0.61 -2.17 -8.22
C VAL A 50 0.12 -0.90 -7.54
N GLU A 51 -1.13 -0.55 -7.80
CA GLU A 51 -1.79 0.63 -7.27
C GLU A 51 -2.01 0.53 -5.76
N VAL A 52 -1.80 1.63 -5.06
CA VAL A 52 -2.06 1.78 -3.63
C VAL A 52 -3.03 2.93 -3.40
N GLN A 53 -4.09 2.70 -2.63
CA GLN A 53 -4.95 3.78 -2.17
C GLN A 53 -4.49 4.24 -0.78
N TRP A 54 -4.16 5.51 -0.64
CA TRP A 54 -3.85 6.13 0.64
C TRP A 54 -5.12 6.76 1.22
N LEU A 55 -5.60 6.21 2.33
CA LEU A 55 -6.82 6.62 3.01
C LEU A 55 -6.47 7.68 4.06
N LEU A 56 -6.45 8.94 3.64
CA LEU A 56 -6.09 10.08 4.48
C LEU A 56 -7.04 10.22 5.68
N ASN A 57 -6.48 10.36 6.86
CA ASN A 57 -7.18 10.46 8.15
C ASN A 57 -8.06 9.26 8.53
N PHE A 58 -8.12 8.21 7.71
CA PHE A 58 -8.78 6.97 8.09
C PHE A 58 -7.78 6.08 8.80
N ARG A 59 -8.04 5.77 10.09
CA ARG A 59 -7.17 4.94 10.94
C ARG A 59 -5.68 5.35 10.86
N GLY A 60 -5.39 6.65 11.00
CA GLY A 60 -4.03 7.17 10.97
C GLY A 60 -3.43 7.40 9.58
N GLY A 61 -4.21 7.27 8.51
CA GLY A 61 -3.72 7.38 7.13
C GLY A 61 -3.35 6.04 6.52
N SER A 62 -4.26 5.07 6.61
CA SER A 62 -4.09 3.67 6.18
C SER A 62 -3.84 3.51 4.69
N PHE A 63 -3.24 2.38 4.31
CA PHE A 63 -3.12 1.99 2.90
C PHE A 63 -4.09 0.85 2.58
N LEU A 64 -4.70 0.90 1.40
CA LEU A 64 -5.58 -0.14 0.87
C LEU A 64 -5.04 -0.61 -0.48
N ILE A 65 -4.81 -1.91 -0.62
CA ILE A 65 -4.18 -2.53 -1.78
C ILE A 65 -5.03 -3.73 -2.20
N ASP A 66 -5.09 -4.04 -3.50
CA ASP A 66 -5.65 -5.31 -3.94
C ASP A 66 -4.83 -6.47 -3.39
N HIS A 67 -5.49 -7.58 -3.07
CA HIS A 67 -4.81 -8.72 -2.49
C HIS A 67 -3.93 -9.42 -3.53
N TYR A 68 -2.63 -9.38 -3.29
CA TYR A 68 -1.63 -10.16 -4.00
C TYR A 68 -0.85 -11.02 -2.98
N PRO A 69 -0.65 -12.32 -3.23
CA PRO A 69 0.09 -13.19 -2.33
C PRO A 69 1.51 -12.69 -2.03
N GLU A 70 2.14 -12.04 -2.99
CA GLU A 70 3.48 -11.46 -2.86
C GLU A 70 3.48 -10.29 -1.86
N VAL A 71 2.46 -9.43 -1.91
CA VAL A 71 2.29 -8.29 -0.98
C VAL A 71 2.05 -8.82 0.43
N GLU A 72 1.15 -9.81 0.58
CA GLU A 72 0.86 -10.43 1.87
C GLU A 72 2.12 -11.07 2.48
N LYS A 73 2.91 -11.76 1.66
CA LYS A 73 4.19 -12.35 2.10
C LYS A 73 5.18 -11.29 2.60
N GLU A 74 5.34 -10.17 1.89
CA GLU A 74 6.23 -9.09 2.28
C GLU A 74 5.78 -8.41 3.58
N LEU A 75 4.46 -8.24 3.78
CA LEU A 75 3.89 -7.74 5.04
C LEU A 75 4.33 -8.59 6.23
N VAL A 76 4.23 -9.91 6.09
CA VAL A 76 4.66 -10.86 7.14
C VAL A 76 6.17 -10.79 7.37
N ILE A 77 6.99 -10.79 6.30
CA ILE A 77 8.45 -10.72 6.40
C ILE A 77 8.91 -9.45 7.11
N ARG A 78 8.28 -8.31 6.82
CA ARG A 78 8.63 -7.00 7.38
C ARG A 78 8.01 -6.72 8.75
N GLY A 79 7.16 -7.63 9.26
CA GLY A 79 6.48 -7.48 10.55
C GLY A 79 5.46 -6.33 10.58
N ILE A 80 4.78 -6.10 9.46
CA ILE A 80 3.77 -5.05 9.31
C ILE A 80 2.40 -5.60 9.67
N SER A 81 1.63 -4.88 10.49
CA SER A 81 0.24 -5.24 10.78
C SER A 81 -0.65 -4.99 9.58
N PHE A 82 -1.52 -5.94 9.24
CA PHE A 82 -2.47 -5.81 8.13
C PHE A 82 -3.74 -6.64 8.38
N GLU A 83 -4.79 -6.32 7.64
CA GLU A 83 -6.07 -7.04 7.63
C GLU A 83 -6.43 -7.46 6.20
N ASN A 84 -6.74 -8.74 6.00
CA ASN A 84 -7.40 -9.20 4.78
C ASN A 84 -8.90 -8.93 4.90
N ILE A 85 -9.43 -8.07 4.05
CA ILE A 85 -10.84 -7.66 4.07
C ILE A 85 -11.54 -8.00 2.76
N PRO A 86 -12.83 -8.35 2.78
CA PRO A 86 -13.60 -8.55 1.55
C PRO A 86 -13.86 -7.19 0.87
N ASP A 87 -14.03 -7.20 -0.46
CA ASP A 87 -14.33 -6.01 -1.26
C ASP A 87 -15.55 -5.24 -0.74
N SER A 88 -16.57 -5.94 -0.24
CA SER A 88 -17.75 -5.28 0.33
C SER A 88 -17.43 -4.40 1.54
N LYS A 89 -16.50 -4.84 2.40
CA LYS A 89 -16.01 -4.04 3.53
C LYS A 89 -15.20 -2.85 3.04
N ALA A 90 -14.31 -3.06 2.07
CA ALA A 90 -13.53 -1.99 1.46
C ALA A 90 -14.41 -0.92 0.80
N ALA A 91 -15.44 -1.35 0.05
CA ALA A 91 -16.41 -0.43 -0.56
C ALA A 91 -17.18 0.39 0.47
N GLY A 92 -17.60 -0.22 1.59
CA GLY A 92 -18.23 0.50 2.71
C GLY A 92 -17.33 1.56 3.33
N MET A 93 -16.05 1.23 3.53
CA MET A 93 -15.04 2.18 4.05
C MET A 93 -14.82 3.35 3.08
N LEU A 94 -14.67 3.07 1.79
CA LEU A 94 -14.49 4.12 0.77
C LEU A 94 -15.73 5.03 0.66
N LEU A 95 -16.93 4.48 0.83
CA LEU A 95 -18.16 5.27 0.88
C LEU A 95 -18.18 6.19 2.12
N GLU A 96 -17.76 5.72 3.28
CA GLU A 96 -17.62 6.54 4.49
C GLU A 96 -16.62 7.68 4.27
N ILE A 97 -15.44 7.36 3.72
CA ILE A 97 -14.38 8.34 3.42
C ILE A 97 -14.85 9.40 2.42
N SER A 98 -15.68 9.02 1.44
CA SER A 98 -16.20 9.94 0.43
C SER A 98 -17.28 10.92 0.93
N ASN A 99 -17.71 10.78 2.17
CA ASN A 99 -18.69 11.70 2.77
C ASN A 99 -18.03 13.08 3.02
N PRO A 100 -18.54 14.18 2.42
CA PRO A 100 -17.94 15.51 2.58
C PRO A 100 -18.00 16.09 4.00
N GLU A 101 -18.80 15.49 4.89
CA GLU A 101 -18.88 15.90 6.31
C GLU A 101 -17.71 15.36 7.15
N VAL A 102 -16.93 14.39 6.64
CA VAL A 102 -15.75 13.86 7.31
C VAL A 102 -14.48 14.45 6.70
N ASN A 103 -13.48 14.69 7.53
CA ASN A 103 -12.17 15.17 7.07
C ASN A 103 -11.28 14.00 6.65
N MET A 104 -11.72 13.24 5.65
CA MET A 104 -11.01 12.08 5.09
C MET A 104 -10.98 12.18 3.57
N ASP A 105 -10.01 11.49 2.94
CA ASP A 105 -9.95 11.36 1.49
C ASP A 105 -9.27 10.04 1.11
N ALA A 106 -9.50 9.55 -0.10
CA ALA A 106 -8.86 8.38 -0.66
C ALA A 106 -8.04 8.77 -1.89
N VAL A 107 -6.73 8.89 -1.72
CA VAL A 107 -5.81 9.30 -2.79
C VAL A 107 -5.21 8.07 -3.45
N LYS A 108 -5.34 8.01 -4.76
CA LYS A 108 -4.72 6.98 -5.59
C LYS A 108 -3.24 7.28 -5.81
N LEU A 109 -2.37 6.37 -5.40
CA LEU A 109 -0.94 6.39 -5.67
C LEU A 109 -0.65 5.42 -6.83
N GLU A 110 -0.03 5.89 -7.89
CA GLU A 110 0.15 5.11 -9.12
C GLU A 110 1.60 4.69 -9.38
N LYS A 111 2.57 5.48 -8.89
CA LYS A 111 3.99 5.26 -9.15
C LYS A 111 4.84 5.59 -7.94
N ALA A 112 5.91 4.82 -7.76
CA ALA A 112 6.97 5.15 -6.83
C ALA A 112 7.77 6.36 -7.34
N PRO A 113 7.94 7.43 -6.55
CA PRO A 113 8.78 8.56 -6.94
C PRO A 113 10.26 8.17 -6.88
N LYS A 114 11.09 8.81 -7.70
CA LYS A 114 12.53 8.85 -7.46
C LYS A 114 12.81 9.82 -6.32
N ILE A 115 13.64 9.41 -5.37
CA ILE A 115 13.94 10.19 -4.18
C ILE A 115 15.41 10.55 -4.20
N ALA A 116 15.70 11.84 -4.10
CA ALA A 116 17.05 12.35 -3.89
C ALA A 116 17.10 13.07 -2.54
N VAL A 117 18.15 12.82 -1.77
CA VAL A 117 18.39 13.46 -0.47
C VAL A 117 19.65 14.31 -0.61
N TYR A 118 19.51 15.62 -0.41
CA TYR A 118 20.65 16.52 -0.36
C TYR A 118 21.41 16.29 0.95
N SER A 119 22.73 16.09 0.82
CA SER A 119 23.64 15.98 1.97
C SER A 119 24.88 16.81 1.73
N PRO A 120 25.20 17.81 2.56
CA PRO A 120 26.44 18.57 2.42
C PRO A 120 27.66 17.67 2.69
N LYS A 121 28.77 17.92 1.99
CA LYS A 121 30.02 17.14 2.10
C LYS A 121 30.58 17.06 3.54
N SER A 122 30.17 17.98 4.41
CA SER A 122 30.56 18.03 5.81
C SER A 122 29.61 17.29 6.76
N ALA A 123 28.47 16.78 6.24
CA ALA A 123 27.51 16.06 7.07
C ALA A 123 28.10 14.75 7.61
N GLN A 124 27.85 14.49 8.88
CA GLN A 124 28.20 13.20 9.48
C GLN A 124 27.13 12.18 9.10
N PRO A 125 27.48 10.91 8.83
CA PRO A 125 26.53 9.89 8.40
C PRO A 125 25.35 9.64 9.37
N TRP A 126 25.53 9.99 10.63
CA TRP A 126 24.52 9.81 11.69
C TRP A 126 23.67 11.06 11.96
N ASP A 127 23.97 12.18 11.31
CA ASP A 127 23.24 13.45 11.52
C ASP A 127 22.02 13.57 10.59
N ASP A 128 21.86 12.65 9.65
CA ASP A 128 20.79 12.68 8.68
C ASP A 128 19.65 11.71 9.05
N ALA A 129 18.66 12.24 9.76
CA ALA A 129 17.47 11.48 10.13
C ALA A 129 16.65 11.02 8.91
N VAL A 130 16.71 11.72 7.78
CA VAL A 130 15.98 11.38 6.55
C VAL A 130 16.55 10.11 5.92
N THR A 131 17.87 10.06 5.73
CA THR A 131 18.52 8.87 5.17
C THR A 131 18.35 7.66 6.09
N LEU A 132 18.41 7.86 7.41
CA LEU A 132 18.17 6.80 8.39
C LEU A 132 16.75 6.24 8.27
N VAL A 133 15.73 7.09 8.17
CA VAL A 133 14.33 6.70 8.03
C VAL A 133 14.10 5.96 6.72
N LEU A 134 14.61 6.49 5.59
CA LEU A 134 14.47 5.86 4.27
C LEU A 134 15.15 4.48 4.25
N THR A 135 16.36 4.38 4.82
CA THR A 135 17.09 3.11 4.93
C THR A 135 16.32 2.09 5.78
N TYR A 136 15.80 2.51 6.94
CA TYR A 136 15.01 1.62 7.80
C TYR A 136 13.71 1.18 7.11
N ALA A 137 13.04 2.08 6.42
CA ALA A 137 11.82 1.81 5.66
C ALA A 137 12.09 0.96 4.39
N GLU A 138 13.35 0.78 4.00
CA GLU A 138 13.77 0.10 2.75
C GLU A 138 13.26 0.84 1.50
N ILE A 139 13.24 2.16 1.56
CA ILE A 139 12.90 3.03 0.44
C ILE A 139 14.21 3.48 -0.23
N PRO A 140 14.44 3.17 -1.52
CA PRO A 140 15.64 3.58 -2.22
C PRO A 140 15.70 5.10 -2.41
N TYR A 141 16.88 5.66 -2.25
CA TYR A 141 17.16 7.08 -2.48
C TYR A 141 18.58 7.26 -3.03
N GLU A 142 18.79 8.38 -3.66
CA GLU A 142 20.12 8.83 -4.10
C GLU A 142 20.57 10.00 -3.23
N VAL A 143 21.85 10.03 -2.86
CA VAL A 143 22.40 11.20 -2.16
C VAL A 143 22.97 12.14 -3.21
N ILE A 144 22.59 13.41 -3.15
CA ILE A 144 23.06 14.47 -4.00
C ILE A 144 23.81 15.52 -3.19
N TYR A 145 24.80 16.14 -3.79
CA TYR A 145 25.68 17.15 -3.18
C TYR A 145 25.55 18.49 -3.91
N ASP A 146 26.32 19.48 -3.47
CA ASP A 146 26.30 20.84 -4.02
C ASP A 146 26.55 20.86 -5.54
N ASP A 147 27.48 20.03 -6.00
CA ASP A 147 27.90 20.02 -7.42
C ASP A 147 26.75 19.56 -8.34
N GLU A 148 26.00 18.47 -7.96
CA GLU A 148 24.88 17.98 -8.74
C GLU A 148 23.70 18.97 -8.78
N ILE A 149 23.50 19.73 -7.70
CA ILE A 149 22.45 20.77 -7.66
C ILE A 149 22.83 21.97 -8.53
N ILE A 150 24.09 22.39 -8.49
CA ILE A 150 24.60 23.55 -9.28
C ILE A 150 24.60 23.22 -10.78
N ASP A 151 24.96 22.00 -11.14
CA ASP A 151 25.01 21.53 -12.53
C ASP A 151 23.60 21.22 -13.11
N GLY A 152 22.56 21.22 -12.27
CA GLY A 152 21.18 21.04 -12.71
C GLY A 152 20.83 19.59 -13.06
N ASN A 153 21.47 18.63 -12.43
CA ASN A 153 21.20 17.19 -12.57
C ASN A 153 20.10 16.71 -11.63
#